data_f370d4aeedb4e5e027a3728e2f58c556
#
_entry.id   f370d4aeedb4e5e027a3728e2f58c556
#
_cell.length_a   1.000
_cell.length_b   1.000
_cell.length_c   1.000
_cell.angle_alpha   90.00
_cell.angle_beta   90.00
_cell.angle_gamma   90.00
#
_symmetry.space_group_name_H-M   'P 1'
#
loop_
_entity.id
_entity.type
_entity.pdbx_description
1 polymer ?
#
loop_
_entity_poly.entity_id
_entity_poly.type
_entity_poly.pdbx_seq_one_letter_code
_entity_poly.pdbx_strand_id
1 'polypeptide(L)'
;MALKDAETRVIVYLPKNVQGAQTLAAVSSVVRALKADDAEGRMGRLEISCGSLLEEDWENNWKQYYKPIRVGKHLVVVPSWEEYEKQADDIILRLDPGMAFGTGTHATTRLCMELLEQSVTSGCTVLDVGCGSGILAVCGVLLGASHADGVDIDELAAKIAGENAGLNGVEDRTHFVQGDLTDKISGQYDVICANIVADVIIRLCPSIRQFLKPNGYFLASGIIDERSVEVQKAILNCGMQIVDRREEAGWVALRCRFAEE
;
A
#
# COMPACT_ATOMS: atom_id res chain seq x y z
N MET A 1 -1.90 -32.13 21.26
CA MET A 1 -3.11 -31.51 21.86
C MET A 1 -3.98 -31.09 20.70
N ALA A 2 -5.05 -31.81 20.40
CA ALA A 2 -5.93 -31.54 19.25
C ALA A 2 -6.71 -30.27 19.55
N LEU A 3 -6.69 -29.30 18.60
CA LEU A 3 -7.61 -28.14 18.58
C LEU A 3 -9.04 -28.67 18.41
N LYS A 4 -9.68 -29.06 19.51
CA LYS A 4 -11.11 -29.28 19.58
C LYS A 4 -11.72 -27.88 19.66
N ASP A 5 -12.65 -27.57 18.73
CA ASP A 5 -13.51 -26.38 18.72
C ASP A 5 -13.02 -25.14 17.93
N ALA A 6 -12.15 -25.29 16.94
CA ALA A 6 -11.95 -24.20 15.96
C ALA A 6 -13.04 -24.27 14.86
N GLU A 7 -14.01 -23.36 14.88
CA GLU A 7 -14.98 -23.21 13.82
C GLU A 7 -14.34 -22.48 12.63
N THR A 8 -14.20 -23.17 11.50
CA THR A 8 -13.72 -22.53 10.27
C THR A 8 -14.89 -21.95 9.51
N ARG A 9 -14.82 -20.64 9.19
CA ARG A 9 -15.83 -19.94 8.37
C ARG A 9 -15.18 -19.43 7.11
N VAL A 10 -15.84 -19.64 5.98
CA VAL A 10 -15.50 -19.02 4.70
C VAL A 10 -16.58 -17.99 4.42
N ILE A 11 -16.19 -16.70 4.31
CA ILE A 11 -17.10 -15.60 4.05
C ILE A 11 -16.87 -15.16 2.60
N VAL A 12 -17.95 -15.09 1.82
CA VAL A 12 -17.93 -14.64 0.42
C VAL A 12 -18.92 -13.50 0.28
N TYR A 13 -18.49 -12.39 -0.31
CA TYR A 13 -19.34 -11.25 -0.61
C TYR A 13 -19.80 -11.32 -2.07
N LEU A 14 -21.09 -11.21 -2.28
CA LEU A 14 -21.71 -11.28 -3.60
C LEU A 14 -22.54 -10.01 -3.85
N PRO A 15 -22.48 -9.42 -5.06
CA PRO A 15 -23.28 -8.24 -5.38
C PRO A 15 -24.79 -8.59 -5.36
N LYS A 16 -25.61 -7.65 -4.93
CA LYS A 16 -27.08 -7.81 -4.89
C LYS A 16 -27.69 -7.59 -6.27
N ASN A 17 -27.35 -8.46 -7.22
CA ASN A 17 -27.85 -8.45 -8.59
C ASN A 17 -28.04 -9.87 -9.11
N VAL A 18 -28.46 -10.01 -10.37
CA VAL A 18 -28.70 -11.33 -11.02
C VAL A 18 -27.47 -12.21 -10.99
N GLN A 19 -26.29 -11.68 -11.20
CA GLN A 19 -25.02 -12.42 -11.21
C GLN A 19 -24.69 -12.94 -9.80
N GLY A 20 -24.85 -12.12 -8.76
CA GLY A 20 -24.66 -12.53 -7.37
C GLY A 20 -25.62 -13.65 -6.95
N ALA A 21 -26.90 -13.55 -7.37
CA ALA A 21 -27.87 -14.60 -7.12
C ALA A 21 -27.53 -15.93 -7.82
N GLN A 22 -27.04 -15.88 -9.06
CA GLN A 22 -26.57 -17.06 -9.80
C GLN A 22 -25.33 -17.69 -9.13
N THR A 23 -24.39 -16.89 -8.69
CA THR A 23 -23.20 -17.36 -7.98
C THR A 23 -23.58 -18.01 -6.65
N LEU A 24 -24.49 -17.41 -5.88
CA LEU A 24 -24.99 -18.00 -4.63
C LEU A 24 -25.67 -19.35 -4.87
N ALA A 25 -26.49 -19.46 -5.91
CA ALA A 25 -27.14 -20.71 -6.28
C ALA A 25 -26.13 -21.82 -6.65
N ALA A 26 -25.10 -21.46 -7.41
CA ALA A 26 -24.01 -22.38 -7.78
C ALA A 26 -23.23 -22.86 -6.55
N VAL A 27 -22.78 -21.94 -5.68
CA VAL A 27 -22.07 -22.28 -4.44
C VAL A 27 -22.95 -23.15 -3.55
N SER A 28 -24.23 -22.82 -3.39
CA SER A 28 -25.17 -23.60 -2.58
C SER A 28 -25.39 -25.01 -3.10
N SER A 29 -25.35 -25.19 -4.44
CA SER A 29 -25.42 -26.51 -5.09
C SER A 29 -24.20 -27.36 -4.78
N VAL A 30 -23.00 -26.76 -4.90
CA VAL A 30 -21.73 -27.45 -4.62
C VAL A 30 -21.62 -27.86 -3.15
N VAL A 31 -21.96 -26.98 -2.23
CA VAL A 31 -21.93 -27.28 -0.78
C VAL A 31 -22.91 -28.40 -0.42
N ARG A 32 -24.09 -28.40 -1.04
CA ARG A 32 -25.07 -29.51 -0.85
C ARG A 32 -24.56 -30.85 -1.38
N ALA A 33 -23.87 -30.84 -2.53
CA ALA A 33 -23.26 -32.04 -3.07
C ALA A 33 -22.14 -32.56 -2.15
N LEU A 34 -21.25 -31.69 -1.70
CA LEU A 34 -20.19 -32.03 -0.74
C LEU A 34 -20.75 -32.60 0.56
N LYS A 35 -21.84 -32.02 1.08
CA LYS A 35 -22.51 -32.51 2.29
C LYS A 35 -23.14 -33.89 2.09
N ALA A 36 -23.66 -34.19 0.89
CA ALA A 36 -24.22 -35.50 0.54
C ALA A 36 -23.14 -36.58 0.41
N ASP A 37 -21.96 -36.20 -0.07
CA ASP A 37 -20.81 -37.11 -0.27
C ASP A 37 -20.01 -37.32 1.05
N ASP A 38 -20.17 -36.46 2.05
CA ASP A 38 -19.48 -36.54 3.34
C ASP A 38 -20.25 -37.36 4.36
N ALA A 39 -20.45 -38.64 4.06
CA ALA A 39 -21.18 -39.55 4.96
C ALA A 39 -20.53 -39.71 6.36
N GLU A 40 -19.24 -39.40 6.49
CA GLU A 40 -18.48 -39.54 7.73
C GLU A 40 -18.31 -38.20 8.47
N GLY A 41 -18.85 -37.09 7.94
CA GLY A 41 -18.79 -35.77 8.58
C GLY A 41 -17.37 -35.18 8.69
N ARG A 42 -16.45 -35.57 7.81
CA ARG A 42 -15.03 -35.12 7.83
C ARG A 42 -14.86 -33.66 7.44
N MET A 43 -15.79 -33.12 6.64
CA MET A 43 -15.76 -31.73 6.18
C MET A 43 -16.47 -30.74 7.11
N GLY A 44 -16.93 -31.22 8.27
CA GLY A 44 -17.64 -30.40 9.24
C GLY A 44 -19.11 -30.19 8.90
N ARG A 45 -19.73 -29.11 9.43
CA ARG A 45 -21.18 -28.89 9.32
C ARG A 45 -21.67 -28.55 7.91
N LEU A 46 -20.82 -27.96 7.07
CA LEU A 46 -21.12 -27.50 5.70
C LEU A 46 -22.46 -26.74 5.63
N GLU A 47 -22.61 -25.75 6.50
CA GLU A 47 -23.79 -24.90 6.59
C GLU A 47 -23.58 -23.59 5.86
N ILE A 48 -24.60 -23.16 5.10
CA ILE A 48 -24.58 -21.83 4.44
C ILE A 48 -25.54 -20.94 5.20
N SER A 49 -25.03 -19.82 5.68
CA SER A 49 -25.84 -18.71 6.19
C SER A 49 -25.71 -17.53 5.24
N CYS A 50 -26.85 -16.93 4.87
CA CYS A 50 -26.87 -15.73 4.04
C CYS A 50 -27.33 -14.55 4.90
N GLY A 51 -26.60 -13.46 4.87
CA GLY A 51 -26.97 -12.17 5.44
C GLY A 51 -26.93 -11.10 4.36
N SER A 52 -27.71 -10.05 4.48
CA SER A 52 -27.52 -8.82 3.70
C SER A 52 -26.71 -7.87 4.55
N LEU A 53 -25.59 -7.42 4.03
CA LEU A 53 -24.90 -6.24 4.53
C LEU A 53 -25.50 -5.03 3.82
N LEU A 54 -25.90 -4.02 4.58
CA LEU A 54 -26.16 -2.71 4.01
C LEU A 54 -24.81 -2.12 3.57
N GLU A 55 -24.78 -1.38 2.48
CA GLU A 55 -23.58 -0.75 1.94
C GLU A 55 -22.90 0.12 3.02
N GLU A 56 -23.70 0.83 3.82
CA GLU A 56 -23.25 1.62 4.98
C GLU A 56 -22.58 0.81 6.10
N ASP A 57 -23.03 -0.43 6.33
CA ASP A 57 -22.42 -1.33 7.34
C ASP A 57 -21.07 -1.87 6.83
N TRP A 58 -20.93 -2.03 5.52
CA TRP A 58 -19.69 -2.51 4.92
C TRP A 58 -18.62 -1.40 4.87
N GLU A 59 -19.04 -0.18 4.50
CA GLU A 59 -18.14 1.00 4.47
C GLU A 59 -17.54 1.33 5.85
N ASN A 60 -18.23 1.02 6.93
CA ASN A 60 -17.78 1.38 8.28
C ASN A 60 -17.21 0.22 9.09
N ASN A 61 -17.56 -1.04 8.79
CA ASN A 61 -17.13 -2.18 9.60
C ASN A 61 -15.61 -2.44 9.57
N TRP A 62 -14.92 -2.11 8.48
CA TRP A 62 -13.47 -2.27 8.39
C TRP A 62 -12.73 -1.20 9.20
N LYS A 63 -13.32 -0.02 9.40
CA LYS A 63 -12.73 1.11 10.15
C LYS A 63 -12.40 0.74 11.59
N GLN A 64 -13.19 -0.12 12.23
CA GLN A 64 -12.96 -0.56 13.61
C GLN A 64 -11.65 -1.35 13.80
N TYR A 65 -11.14 -1.98 12.74
CA TYR A 65 -9.88 -2.74 12.77
C TYR A 65 -8.65 -1.89 12.49
N TYR A 66 -8.86 -0.64 12.02
CA TYR A 66 -7.78 0.29 11.79
C TYR A 66 -7.51 1.10 13.05
N LYS A 67 -6.35 0.89 13.63
CA LYS A 67 -5.88 1.58 14.82
C LYS A 67 -4.59 2.33 14.50
N PRO A 68 -4.25 3.38 15.27
CA PRO A 68 -2.98 4.06 15.12
C PRO A 68 -1.81 3.07 15.16
N ILE A 69 -0.90 3.16 14.21
CA ILE A 69 0.29 2.32 14.14
C ILE A 69 1.56 3.17 14.07
N ARG A 70 2.56 2.78 14.82
CA ARG A 70 3.91 3.36 14.73
C ARG A 70 4.69 2.68 13.60
N VAL A 71 5.37 3.49 12.79
CA VAL A 71 6.24 3.04 11.71
C VAL A 71 7.59 3.74 11.84
N GLY A 72 8.68 2.97 11.81
CA GLY A 72 10.00 3.54 12.00
C GLY A 72 10.20 4.14 13.40
N LYS A 73 10.86 5.29 13.48
CA LYS A 73 11.22 5.93 14.76
C LYS A 73 10.18 6.97 15.20
N HIS A 74 9.73 7.81 14.28
CA HIS A 74 8.94 9.00 14.61
C HIS A 74 7.55 8.99 13.99
N LEU A 75 7.34 8.24 12.90
CA LEU A 75 6.09 8.22 12.17
C LEU A 75 4.99 7.45 12.93
N VAL A 76 3.81 8.04 12.97
CA VAL A 76 2.59 7.39 13.47
C VAL A 76 1.47 7.61 12.47
N VAL A 77 1.00 6.53 11.83
CA VAL A 77 -0.16 6.58 10.95
C VAL A 77 -1.42 6.47 11.80
N VAL A 78 -2.26 7.48 11.72
CA VAL A 78 -3.49 7.61 12.50
C VAL A 78 -4.67 7.69 11.55
N PRO A 79 -5.61 6.71 11.57
CA PRO A 79 -6.85 6.82 10.81
C PRO A 79 -7.57 8.14 11.12
N SER A 80 -8.20 8.77 10.13
CA SER A 80 -8.83 10.10 10.29
C SER A 80 -9.94 10.13 11.36
N TRP A 81 -10.57 8.97 11.63
CA TRP A 81 -11.64 8.78 12.62
C TRP A 81 -11.15 8.33 14.00
N GLU A 82 -9.83 8.14 14.19
CA GLU A 82 -9.27 7.72 15.49
C GLU A 82 -8.63 8.91 16.21
N GLU A 83 -8.78 8.92 17.52
CA GLU A 83 -8.04 9.83 18.39
C GLU A 83 -6.66 9.24 18.71
N TYR A 84 -5.66 10.09 18.79
CA TYR A 84 -4.31 9.68 19.17
C TYR A 84 -3.66 10.74 20.04
N GLU A 85 -3.16 10.34 21.21
CA GLU A 85 -2.41 11.19 22.10
C GLU A 85 -0.95 11.26 21.64
N LYS A 86 -0.57 12.42 21.07
CA LYS A 86 0.76 12.65 20.49
C LYS A 86 1.84 12.59 21.55
N GLN A 87 2.88 11.77 21.34
CA GLN A 87 4.13 11.81 22.11
C GLN A 87 5.09 12.87 21.55
N ALA A 88 6.12 13.23 22.34
CA ALA A 88 6.98 14.40 22.04
C ALA A 88 7.61 14.36 20.64
N ASP A 89 8.06 13.18 20.19
CA ASP A 89 8.81 13.03 18.93
C ASP A 89 7.95 12.48 17.78
N ASP A 90 6.62 12.39 17.96
CA ASP A 90 5.75 11.81 16.96
C ASP A 90 5.51 12.76 15.78
N ILE A 91 5.67 12.23 14.59
CA ILE A 91 5.22 12.80 13.32
C ILE A 91 3.93 12.07 12.96
N ILE A 92 2.80 12.75 13.15
CA ILE A 92 1.48 12.16 12.92
C ILE A 92 1.12 12.33 11.45
N LEU A 93 0.83 11.20 10.77
CA LEU A 93 0.23 11.14 9.46
C LEU A 93 -1.22 10.68 9.60
N ARG A 94 -2.18 11.58 9.38
CA ARG A 94 -3.60 11.24 9.35
C ARG A 94 -3.98 10.69 7.99
N LEU A 95 -4.74 9.60 7.98
CA LEU A 95 -5.07 8.91 6.75
C LEU A 95 -6.55 8.47 6.72
N ASP A 96 -7.21 8.74 5.61
CA ASP A 96 -8.41 8.04 5.18
C ASP A 96 -8.12 7.39 3.81
N PRO A 97 -7.81 6.10 3.77
CA PRO A 97 -7.44 5.46 2.51
C PRO A 97 -8.63 5.32 1.55
N GLY A 98 -9.87 5.44 2.03
CA GLY A 98 -11.04 5.20 1.21
C GLY A 98 -10.95 3.85 0.50
N MET A 99 -11.06 3.87 -0.84
CA MET A 99 -10.89 2.69 -1.70
C MET A 99 -9.48 2.57 -2.32
N ALA A 100 -8.57 3.52 -2.06
CA ALA A 100 -7.22 3.48 -2.58
C ALA A 100 -6.32 2.53 -1.77
N PHE A 101 -5.29 1.98 -2.44
CA PHE A 101 -4.24 1.22 -1.76
C PHE A 101 -3.33 2.14 -0.93
N GLY A 102 -2.70 1.59 0.11
CA GLY A 102 -1.77 2.36 0.96
C GLY A 102 -2.40 2.80 2.27
N THR A 103 -2.81 1.83 3.09
CA THR A 103 -3.42 2.08 4.41
C THR A 103 -2.41 2.27 5.55
N GLY A 104 -1.11 2.10 5.26
CA GLY A 104 -0.05 2.10 6.26
C GLY A 104 0.10 0.79 7.04
N THR A 105 -0.89 -0.11 7.02
CA THR A 105 -0.84 -1.37 7.77
C THR A 105 -0.12 -2.50 7.03
N HIS A 106 -0.04 -2.41 5.69
CA HIS A 106 0.63 -3.43 4.88
C HIS A 106 2.15 -3.35 5.05
N ALA A 107 2.83 -4.51 5.10
CA ALA A 107 4.29 -4.58 5.28
C ALA A 107 5.05 -3.73 4.26
N THR A 108 4.65 -3.75 2.98
CA THR A 108 5.31 -2.97 1.92
C THR A 108 5.27 -1.47 2.18
N THR A 109 4.15 -0.95 2.68
CA THR A 109 3.99 0.47 3.01
C THR A 109 4.86 0.83 4.21
N ARG A 110 4.86 0.01 5.27
CA ARG A 110 5.71 0.23 6.45
C ARG A 110 7.19 0.26 6.07
N LEU A 111 7.66 -0.76 5.35
CA LEU A 111 9.05 -0.85 4.89
C LEU A 111 9.46 0.38 4.06
N CYS A 112 8.58 0.83 3.15
CA CYS A 112 8.86 2.00 2.32
C CYS A 112 8.90 3.28 3.16
N MET A 113 7.98 3.47 4.11
CA MET A 113 7.96 4.61 5.04
C MET A 113 9.21 4.67 5.91
N GLU A 114 9.69 3.53 6.41
CA GLU A 114 10.92 3.45 7.18
C GLU A 114 12.17 3.83 6.36
N LEU A 115 12.22 3.40 5.09
CA LEU A 115 13.28 3.82 4.19
C LEU A 115 13.17 5.31 3.85
N LEU A 116 11.95 5.82 3.69
CA LEU A 116 11.67 7.23 3.43
C LEU A 116 12.12 8.10 4.62
N GLU A 117 11.82 7.69 5.86
CA GLU A 117 12.27 8.38 7.09
C GLU A 117 13.80 8.55 7.14
N GLN A 118 14.57 7.61 6.58
CA GLN A 118 16.02 7.66 6.54
C GLN A 118 16.59 8.40 5.33
N SER A 119 15.77 8.65 4.31
CA SER A 119 16.21 9.23 3.04
C SER A 119 15.83 10.69 2.89
N VAL A 120 14.75 11.12 3.55
CA VAL A 120 14.28 12.50 3.53
C VAL A 120 15.19 13.39 4.36
N THR A 121 15.63 14.48 3.77
CA THR A 121 16.34 15.58 4.43
C THR A 121 15.54 16.85 4.31
N SER A 122 15.77 17.82 5.20
CA SER A 122 15.07 19.11 5.16
C SER A 122 15.21 19.80 3.82
N GLY A 123 14.09 20.16 3.20
CA GLY A 123 14.04 20.88 1.92
C GLY A 123 14.17 20.01 0.67
N CYS A 124 14.33 18.70 0.80
CA CYS A 124 14.37 17.79 -0.35
C CYS A 124 13.03 17.73 -1.09
N THR A 125 13.02 17.12 -2.29
CA THR A 125 11.83 16.87 -3.10
C THR A 125 11.58 15.39 -3.23
N VAL A 126 10.32 14.97 -3.21
CA VAL A 126 9.89 13.56 -3.26
C VAL A 126 9.00 13.32 -4.48
N LEU A 127 9.15 12.18 -5.14
CA LEU A 127 8.21 11.67 -6.13
C LEU A 127 7.67 10.32 -5.66
N ASP A 128 6.35 10.15 -5.69
CA ASP A 128 5.65 8.92 -5.33
C ASP A 128 4.98 8.33 -6.59
N VAL A 129 5.57 7.26 -7.13
CA VAL A 129 5.09 6.60 -8.36
C VAL A 129 4.17 5.44 -7.99
N GLY A 130 2.90 5.51 -8.41
CA GLY A 130 1.83 4.64 -7.93
C GLY A 130 1.40 5.07 -6.53
N CYS A 131 1.03 6.35 -6.38
CA CYS A 131 0.88 6.97 -5.07
C CYS A 131 -0.31 6.45 -4.24
N GLY A 132 -1.31 5.81 -4.87
CA GLY A 132 -2.47 5.28 -4.17
C GLY A 132 -3.13 6.32 -3.29
N SER A 133 -3.18 6.08 -1.98
CA SER A 133 -3.71 7.02 -0.98
C SER A 133 -2.87 8.28 -0.77
N GLY A 134 -1.71 8.41 -1.42
CA GLY A 134 -0.76 9.49 -1.23
C GLY A 134 0.10 9.38 0.03
N ILE A 135 0.02 8.27 0.75
CA ILE A 135 0.66 8.09 2.06
C ILE A 135 2.17 8.38 2.03
N LEU A 136 2.90 7.97 0.98
CA LEU A 136 4.34 8.17 0.91
C LEU A 136 4.70 9.61 0.56
N ALA A 137 3.97 10.26 -0.36
CA ALA A 137 4.15 11.66 -0.69
C ALA A 137 3.87 12.57 0.52
N VAL A 138 2.72 12.38 1.19
CA VAL A 138 2.36 13.09 2.44
C VAL A 138 3.39 12.85 3.53
N CYS A 139 3.81 11.60 3.72
CA CYS A 139 4.87 11.22 4.67
C CYS A 139 6.17 11.97 4.38
N GLY A 140 6.60 12.06 3.12
CA GLY A 140 7.80 12.78 2.72
C GLY A 140 7.75 14.25 3.13
N VAL A 141 6.63 14.92 2.92
CA VAL A 141 6.46 16.33 3.32
C VAL A 141 6.44 16.50 4.84
N LEU A 142 5.78 15.60 5.57
CA LEU A 142 5.77 15.63 7.04
C LEU A 142 7.16 15.38 7.65
N LEU A 143 8.01 14.59 6.97
CA LEU A 143 9.40 14.35 7.35
C LEU A 143 10.34 15.52 7.02
N GLY A 144 9.87 16.55 6.29
CA GLY A 144 10.63 17.76 6.03
C GLY A 144 10.95 18.03 4.55
N ALA A 145 10.39 17.25 3.62
CA ALA A 145 10.48 17.60 2.21
C ALA A 145 9.78 18.94 1.93
N SER A 146 10.35 19.74 1.04
CA SER A 146 9.76 21.01 0.61
C SER A 146 8.54 20.81 -0.28
N HIS A 147 8.57 19.73 -1.07
CA HIS A 147 7.52 19.40 -2.03
C HIS A 147 7.50 17.89 -2.31
N ALA A 148 6.32 17.36 -2.61
CA ALA A 148 6.14 16.00 -3.11
C ALA A 148 5.13 15.96 -4.25
N ASP A 149 5.51 15.28 -5.35
CA ASP A 149 4.59 14.91 -6.43
C ASP A 149 4.18 13.45 -6.29
N GLY A 150 2.91 13.16 -6.59
CA GLY A 150 2.38 11.81 -6.67
C GLY A 150 1.72 11.55 -8.02
N VAL A 151 1.94 10.38 -8.58
CA VAL A 151 1.29 9.95 -9.81
C VAL A 151 0.68 8.58 -9.64
N ASP A 152 -0.56 8.41 -10.11
CA ASP A 152 -1.24 7.12 -10.15
C ASP A 152 -2.00 6.96 -11.46
N ILE A 153 -2.15 5.73 -11.93
CA ILE A 153 -2.93 5.43 -13.13
C ILE A 153 -4.44 5.59 -12.87
N ASP A 154 -4.86 5.44 -11.61
CA ASP A 154 -6.23 5.61 -11.18
C ASP A 154 -6.50 7.06 -10.76
N GLU A 155 -7.41 7.73 -11.46
CA GLU A 155 -7.85 9.09 -11.15
C GLU A 155 -8.43 9.20 -9.72
N LEU A 156 -9.14 8.15 -9.26
CA LEU A 156 -9.70 8.13 -7.92
C LEU A 156 -8.60 8.11 -6.85
N ALA A 157 -7.52 7.36 -7.08
CA ALA A 157 -6.36 7.33 -6.18
C ALA A 157 -5.71 8.72 -6.07
N ALA A 158 -5.46 9.40 -7.18
CA ALA A 158 -4.91 10.76 -7.18
C ALA A 158 -5.81 11.76 -6.41
N LYS A 159 -7.13 11.64 -6.54
CA LYS A 159 -8.09 12.45 -5.78
C LYS A 159 -8.00 12.17 -4.27
N ILE A 160 -8.03 10.90 -3.85
CA ILE A 160 -7.92 10.48 -2.45
C ILE A 160 -6.58 10.96 -1.85
N ALA A 161 -5.49 10.89 -2.62
CA ALA A 161 -4.19 11.40 -2.20
C ALA A 161 -4.24 12.90 -1.89
N GLY A 162 -4.91 13.70 -2.71
CA GLY A 162 -5.14 15.12 -2.45
C GLY A 162 -5.98 15.38 -1.18
N GLU A 163 -7.03 14.59 -0.95
CA GLU A 163 -7.85 14.67 0.26
C GLU A 163 -7.01 14.34 1.51
N ASN A 164 -6.17 13.32 1.45
CA ASN A 164 -5.25 12.97 2.53
C ASN A 164 -4.17 14.05 2.77
N ALA A 165 -3.69 14.72 1.73
CA ALA A 165 -2.79 15.87 1.90
C ALA A 165 -3.48 17.00 2.67
N GLY A 166 -4.75 17.30 2.36
CA GLY A 166 -5.56 18.28 3.09
C GLY A 166 -5.76 17.91 4.56
N LEU A 167 -5.98 16.60 4.88
CA LEU A 167 -6.08 16.12 6.27
C LEU A 167 -4.81 16.39 7.10
N ASN A 168 -3.67 16.53 6.44
CA ASN A 168 -2.36 16.76 7.07
C ASN A 168 -1.87 18.21 6.94
N GLY A 169 -2.63 19.10 6.28
CA GLY A 169 -2.26 20.51 6.06
C GLY A 169 -1.01 20.64 5.19
N VAL A 170 -0.85 19.79 4.19
CA VAL A 170 0.30 19.77 3.27
C VAL A 170 -0.10 19.88 1.81
N GLU A 171 -1.35 20.20 1.51
CA GLU A 171 -1.90 20.29 0.15
C GLU A 171 -1.21 21.35 -0.71
N ASP A 172 -0.67 22.40 -0.11
CA ASP A 172 0.10 23.44 -0.78
C ASP A 172 1.54 23.01 -1.16
N ARG A 173 1.99 21.89 -0.62
CA ARG A 173 3.32 21.29 -0.86
C ARG A 173 3.25 19.91 -1.51
N THR A 174 2.07 19.50 -1.95
CA THR A 174 1.86 18.23 -2.65
C THR A 174 1.09 18.46 -3.95
N HIS A 175 1.41 17.66 -4.96
CA HIS A 175 0.68 17.70 -6.21
C HIS A 175 0.45 16.27 -6.72
N PHE A 176 -0.82 15.93 -7.00
CA PHE A 176 -1.21 14.58 -7.43
C PHE A 176 -1.84 14.64 -8.81
N VAL A 177 -1.38 13.74 -9.70
CA VAL A 177 -1.86 13.67 -11.08
C VAL A 177 -2.17 12.25 -11.50
N GLN A 178 -3.16 12.08 -12.37
CA GLN A 178 -3.37 10.83 -13.05
C GLN A 178 -2.35 10.68 -14.19
N GLY A 179 -1.64 9.53 -14.22
CA GLY A 179 -0.66 9.23 -15.27
C GLY A 179 -0.13 7.79 -15.18
N ASP A 180 0.48 7.30 -16.25
CA ASP A 180 1.17 6.00 -16.24
C ASP A 180 2.66 6.21 -15.93
N LEU A 181 3.09 5.76 -14.74
CA LEU A 181 4.44 5.91 -14.21
C LEU A 181 4.88 7.38 -14.19
N THR A 182 5.77 7.78 -15.10
CA THR A 182 6.39 9.11 -15.12
C THR A 182 5.98 9.97 -16.32
N ASP A 183 4.96 9.57 -17.09
CA ASP A 183 4.56 10.26 -18.32
C ASP A 183 4.06 11.70 -18.13
N LYS A 184 3.58 12.02 -16.92
CA LYS A 184 3.11 13.36 -16.52
C LYS A 184 4.07 14.09 -15.58
N ILE A 185 5.23 13.49 -15.31
CA ILE A 185 6.19 14.01 -14.34
C ILE A 185 7.29 14.78 -15.06
N SER A 186 7.73 15.87 -14.46
CA SER A 186 8.85 16.69 -14.94
C SER A 186 9.77 17.07 -13.79
N GLY A 187 11.03 17.38 -14.12
CA GLY A 187 12.04 17.76 -13.12
C GLY A 187 12.76 16.57 -12.51
N GLN A 188 13.49 16.83 -11.44
CA GLN A 188 14.28 15.83 -10.73
C GLN A 188 14.01 15.91 -9.22
N TYR A 189 14.08 14.76 -8.57
CA TYR A 189 13.75 14.56 -7.17
C TYR A 189 14.92 14.01 -6.39
N ASP A 190 14.99 14.36 -5.12
CA ASP A 190 16.00 13.82 -4.20
C ASP A 190 15.64 12.39 -3.76
N VAL A 191 14.33 12.09 -3.66
CA VAL A 191 13.83 10.76 -3.34
C VAL A 191 12.71 10.39 -4.29
N ILE A 192 12.78 9.20 -4.87
CA ILE A 192 11.69 8.59 -5.66
C ILE A 192 11.21 7.35 -4.92
N CYS A 193 9.92 7.29 -4.62
CA CYS A 193 9.26 6.12 -4.05
C CYS A 193 8.47 5.37 -5.13
N ALA A 194 8.46 4.04 -5.07
CA ALA A 194 7.58 3.19 -5.86
C ALA A 194 7.18 1.96 -5.03
N ASN A 195 5.99 2.00 -4.44
CA ASN A 195 5.42 0.86 -3.72
C ASN A 195 4.39 0.15 -4.60
N ILE A 196 4.88 -0.55 -5.61
CA ILE A 196 4.09 -1.15 -6.69
C ILE A 196 4.59 -2.57 -7.00
N VAL A 197 3.87 -3.31 -7.84
CA VAL A 197 4.23 -4.70 -8.17
C VAL A 197 5.54 -4.79 -8.97
N ALA A 198 6.25 -5.91 -8.83
CA ALA A 198 7.59 -6.14 -9.37
C ALA A 198 7.72 -5.84 -10.88
N ASP A 199 6.75 -6.26 -11.71
CA ASP A 199 6.77 -6.02 -13.16
C ASP A 199 6.79 -4.51 -13.49
N VAL A 200 6.05 -3.73 -12.74
CA VAL A 200 5.96 -2.28 -12.94
C VAL A 200 7.22 -1.58 -12.45
N ILE A 201 7.84 -2.05 -11.35
CA ILE A 201 9.16 -1.55 -10.91
C ILE A 201 10.22 -1.80 -11.99
N ILE A 202 10.26 -3.03 -12.57
CA ILE A 202 11.21 -3.38 -13.64
C ILE A 202 11.00 -2.48 -14.85
N ARG A 203 9.76 -2.18 -15.23
CA ARG A 203 9.42 -1.24 -16.32
C ARG A 203 9.83 0.19 -16.01
N LEU A 204 9.75 0.62 -14.75
CA LEU A 204 10.13 1.95 -14.28
C LEU A 204 11.65 2.17 -14.24
N CYS A 205 12.44 1.16 -13.89
CA CYS A 205 13.87 1.28 -13.65
C CYS A 205 14.66 2.07 -14.73
N PRO A 206 14.46 1.85 -16.04
CA PRO A 206 15.21 2.58 -17.07
C PRO A 206 14.98 4.10 -17.06
N SER A 207 13.82 4.57 -16.60
CA SER A 207 13.48 6.00 -16.57
C SER A 207 13.98 6.72 -15.31
N ILE A 208 14.32 5.99 -14.24
CA ILE A 208 14.68 6.58 -12.94
C ILE A 208 15.83 7.60 -13.07
N ARG A 209 16.85 7.33 -13.90
CA ARG A 209 18.01 8.25 -14.09
C ARG A 209 17.59 9.64 -14.54
N GLN A 210 16.52 9.76 -15.31
CA GLN A 210 16.01 11.05 -15.79
C GLN A 210 15.44 11.90 -14.66
N PHE A 211 14.83 11.25 -13.67
CA PHE A 211 14.06 11.92 -12.61
C PHE A 211 14.77 11.94 -11.24
N LEU A 212 15.82 11.16 -11.05
CA LEU A 212 16.57 11.13 -9.79
C LEU A 212 17.76 12.08 -9.86
N LYS A 213 17.84 13.00 -8.89
CA LYS A 213 19.00 13.91 -8.73
C LYS A 213 20.29 13.13 -8.43
N PRO A 214 21.46 13.69 -8.71
CA PRO A 214 22.72 13.17 -8.17
C PRO A 214 22.63 12.99 -6.66
N ASN A 215 23.11 11.86 -6.16
CA ASN A 215 23.04 11.46 -4.75
C ASN A 215 21.62 11.21 -4.17
N GLY A 216 20.58 11.26 -5.01
CA GLY A 216 19.23 10.91 -4.64
C GLY A 216 19.03 9.40 -4.40
N TYR A 217 17.89 9.05 -3.80
CA TYR A 217 17.53 7.67 -3.50
C TYR A 217 16.27 7.23 -4.24
N PHE A 218 16.33 6.03 -4.80
CA PHE A 218 15.16 5.31 -5.30
C PHE A 218 14.74 4.24 -4.28
N LEU A 219 13.52 4.32 -3.79
CA LEU A 219 12.92 3.42 -2.83
C LEU A 219 11.89 2.55 -3.55
N ALA A 220 12.22 1.26 -3.74
CA ALA A 220 11.34 0.29 -4.38
C ALA A 220 10.76 -0.66 -3.35
N SER A 221 9.43 -0.79 -3.28
CA SER A 221 8.69 -1.69 -2.39
C SER A 221 7.50 -2.32 -3.13
N GLY A 222 6.74 -3.19 -2.47
CA GLY A 222 5.67 -3.96 -3.14
C GLY A 222 6.21 -5.22 -3.82
N ILE A 223 7.41 -5.65 -3.45
CA ILE A 223 8.12 -6.78 -4.05
C ILE A 223 7.91 -8.00 -3.18
N ILE A 224 7.26 -9.05 -3.70
CA ILE A 224 7.25 -10.35 -3.03
C ILE A 224 8.65 -10.97 -3.08
N ASP A 225 9.04 -11.70 -2.04
CA ASP A 225 10.43 -12.19 -1.91
C ASP A 225 10.84 -13.07 -3.10
N GLU A 226 9.95 -13.88 -3.63
CA GLU A 226 10.19 -14.73 -4.81
C GLU A 226 10.59 -13.94 -6.06
N ARG A 227 10.15 -12.67 -6.17
CA ARG A 227 10.47 -11.77 -7.29
C ARG A 227 11.63 -10.82 -6.98
N SER A 228 12.16 -10.84 -5.75
CA SER A 228 13.17 -9.87 -5.28
C SER A 228 14.46 -9.90 -6.11
N VAL A 229 14.93 -11.10 -6.47
CA VAL A 229 16.15 -11.28 -7.29
C VAL A 229 16.00 -10.69 -8.69
N GLU A 230 14.83 -10.79 -9.29
CA GLU A 230 14.55 -10.25 -10.61
C GLU A 230 14.54 -8.72 -10.60
N VAL A 231 13.89 -8.13 -9.61
CA VAL A 231 13.87 -6.66 -9.42
C VAL A 231 15.26 -6.12 -9.13
N GLN A 232 16.04 -6.78 -8.26
CA GLN A 232 17.41 -6.40 -7.97
C GLN A 232 18.28 -6.39 -9.25
N LYS A 233 18.17 -7.41 -10.10
CA LYS A 233 18.87 -7.46 -11.39
C LYS A 233 18.50 -6.28 -12.29
N ALA A 234 17.22 -5.93 -12.38
CA ALA A 234 16.76 -4.80 -13.18
C ALA A 234 17.37 -3.48 -12.68
N ILE A 235 17.37 -3.26 -11.36
CA ILE A 235 17.95 -2.08 -10.70
C ILE A 235 19.46 -1.99 -11.00
N LEU A 236 20.21 -3.08 -10.81
CA LEU A 236 21.65 -3.14 -11.06
C LEU A 236 21.99 -2.91 -12.55
N ASN A 237 21.19 -3.47 -13.46
CA ASN A 237 21.37 -3.30 -14.91
C ASN A 237 21.15 -1.84 -15.37
N CYS A 238 20.39 -1.04 -14.60
CA CYS A 238 20.23 0.39 -14.85
C CYS A 238 21.35 1.25 -14.25
N GLY A 239 22.39 0.64 -13.67
CA GLY A 239 23.56 1.32 -13.10
C GLY A 239 23.34 1.83 -11.67
N MET A 240 22.28 1.41 -11.00
CA MET A 240 22.06 1.71 -9.59
C MET A 240 22.73 0.67 -8.69
N GLN A 241 23.03 1.07 -7.46
CA GLN A 241 23.49 0.21 -6.37
C GLN A 241 22.38 0.09 -5.33
N ILE A 242 22.22 -1.11 -4.76
CA ILE A 242 21.33 -1.34 -3.63
C ILE A 242 22.11 -1.04 -2.36
N VAL A 243 21.69 -0.03 -1.61
CA VAL A 243 22.38 0.43 -0.39
C VAL A 243 21.71 -0.01 0.91
N ASP A 244 20.43 -0.40 0.84
CA ASP A 244 19.69 -1.00 1.96
C ASP A 244 18.64 -1.97 1.41
N ARG A 245 18.42 -3.09 2.11
CA ARG A 245 17.41 -4.10 1.81
C ARG A 245 16.70 -4.50 3.09
N ARG A 246 15.38 -4.45 3.07
CA ARG A 246 14.53 -4.82 4.20
C ARG A 246 13.51 -5.84 3.80
N GLU A 247 13.13 -6.66 4.77
CA GLU A 247 12.15 -7.72 4.60
C GLU A 247 11.17 -7.74 5.77
N GLU A 248 9.90 -7.96 5.46
CA GLU A 248 8.87 -8.21 6.44
C GLU A 248 7.75 -9.05 5.82
N ALA A 249 7.37 -10.14 6.49
CA ALA A 249 6.22 -10.99 6.12
C ALA A 249 6.23 -11.45 4.64
N GLY A 250 7.41 -11.77 4.07
CA GLY A 250 7.56 -12.20 2.67
C GLY A 250 7.57 -11.07 1.65
N TRP A 251 7.68 -9.80 2.11
CA TRP A 251 7.81 -8.63 1.26
C TRP A 251 9.19 -7.98 1.42
N VAL A 252 9.68 -7.42 0.33
CA VAL A 252 11.00 -6.78 0.25
C VAL A 252 10.85 -5.32 -0.14
N ALA A 253 11.66 -4.47 0.50
CA ALA A 253 11.88 -3.10 0.08
C ALA A 253 13.38 -2.83 -0.08
N LEU A 254 13.72 -2.02 -1.07
CA LEU A 254 15.09 -1.71 -1.48
C LEU A 254 15.29 -0.19 -1.48
N ARG A 255 16.42 0.27 -0.94
CA ARG A 255 16.91 1.63 -1.14
C ARG A 255 18.09 1.58 -2.07
N CYS A 256 18.02 2.34 -3.15
CA CYS A 256 18.97 2.32 -4.24
C CYS A 256 19.46 3.73 -4.58
N ARG A 257 20.65 3.85 -5.16
CA ARG A 257 21.16 5.11 -5.72
C ARG A 257 22.08 4.82 -6.91
N PHE A 258 22.33 5.81 -7.74
CA PHE A 258 23.40 5.68 -8.71
C PHE A 258 24.78 5.74 -8.03
N ALA A 259 25.75 5.01 -8.58
CA ALA A 259 27.14 5.15 -8.13
C ALA A 259 27.62 6.60 -8.33
N GLU A 260 28.40 7.10 -7.41
CA GLU A 260 29.13 8.36 -7.61
C GLU A 260 30.10 8.18 -8.79
N GLU A 261 30.06 9.11 -9.73
CA GLU A 261 31.03 9.15 -10.87
C GLU A 261 32.40 9.58 -10.41
#